data_82c5b34b586e428322659e846242b4f6
#
_entry.id   82c5b34b586e428322659e846242b4f6
#
_cell.length_a   1.000
_cell.length_b   1.000
_cell.length_c   1.000
_cell.angle_alpha   90.00
_cell.angle_beta   90.00
_cell.angle_gamma   90.00
#
_symmetry.space_group_name_H-M   'P 1'
#
loop_
_entity.id
_entity.type
_entity.pdbx_description
1 polymer ?
#
loop_
_entity_poly.entity_id
_entity_poly.type
_entity_poly.pdbx_seq_one_letter_code
_entity_poly.pdbx_strand_id
1 'polypeptide(L)'
;LDLTYAGRIWRFSTEAVEIGGNVYEATMSDVGFSDVIEWASSDFALPSADVKLTFREDIARLVQQGHDLSGATGELALWIKGSDYKDRRVVVSGRANVAQYGQIGEPVTFSLEADWLDNSSLYPPAAAVITETTWPISHENSRGKVYPTVFGSPNFTPVYGCEIFIGATGLIAGHEVESTQVTIHGSEMATPVVLTVVYANDALGYRVATVDLTAIPTVPPGLDQTFWCAWTHGDGLANPYRTDSTALTAAGDIIRWALERSGLVVDYGRTITAVNKLMDYQLEGFIGEIGDIMTWLKEEVLALLPVSLMAGADGIYPVVWDHNAASVTELRAGGDIYRDGPVRYEDNEIRNELSIKWGYSAQTTEFTNRSTLTGDQVVVTSDLVGRNIYTIASRSRYGVRAYETEASLVGDSATAGRILAWMSQSYGFKHRTVSYRAPIDLGWLAPGDIIDLTDSSLSMTEQRMMVREIQWGDTEIGLDLLLIPDAPRDMITL
;
A
#
# COMPACT_ATOMS: atom_id res chain seq x y z
N LEU A 1 16.66 1.15 -24.60
CA LEU A 1 15.51 0.26 -24.68
C LEU A 1 15.94 -1.08 -25.32
N ASP A 2 15.69 -2.16 -24.62
CA ASP A 2 15.77 -3.52 -25.13
C ASP A 2 14.32 -4.00 -25.40
N LEU A 3 14.00 -4.32 -26.67
CA LEU A 3 12.67 -4.77 -27.06
C LEU A 3 12.78 -6.17 -27.67
N THR A 4 12.14 -7.14 -27.06
CA THR A 4 12.09 -8.54 -27.53
C THR A 4 10.83 -8.77 -28.34
N TYR A 5 11.02 -9.06 -29.63
CA TYR A 5 9.94 -9.24 -30.56
C TYR A 5 10.31 -10.26 -31.65
N ALA A 6 9.39 -11.15 -31.99
CA ALA A 6 9.58 -12.22 -33.00
C ALA A 6 10.87 -13.04 -32.77
N GLY A 7 11.23 -13.32 -31.50
CA GLY A 7 12.42 -14.11 -31.13
C GLY A 7 13.76 -13.37 -31.30
N ARG A 8 13.74 -12.07 -31.51
CA ARG A 8 14.91 -11.21 -31.65
C ARG A 8 14.86 -10.08 -30.60
N ILE A 9 16.03 -9.68 -30.10
CA ILE A 9 16.19 -8.49 -29.25
C ILE A 9 16.63 -7.32 -30.13
N TRP A 10 15.84 -6.26 -30.08
CA TRP A 10 16.11 -4.98 -30.74
C TRP A 10 16.59 -3.99 -29.70
N ARG A 11 17.65 -3.25 -29.99
CA ARG A 11 18.30 -2.32 -29.05
C ARG A 11 18.27 -0.92 -29.59
N PHE A 12 17.59 -0.04 -28.87
CA PHE A 12 17.40 1.36 -29.26
C PHE A 12 17.90 2.30 -28.17
N SER A 13 18.39 3.44 -28.56
CA SER A 13 18.84 4.52 -27.65
C SER A 13 18.63 5.88 -28.29
N THR A 14 18.77 6.95 -27.51
CA THR A 14 18.75 8.33 -28.00
C THR A 14 20.05 8.69 -28.74
N GLU A 15 21.16 8.04 -28.38
CA GLU A 15 22.46 8.18 -29.04
C GLU A 15 23.02 6.80 -29.44
N ALA A 16 23.82 6.73 -30.53
CA ALA A 16 24.51 5.49 -30.89
C ALA A 16 25.56 5.15 -29.84
N VAL A 17 25.43 3.98 -29.18
CA VAL A 17 26.32 3.61 -28.09
C VAL A 17 26.51 2.09 -28.03
N GLU A 18 27.68 1.67 -27.57
CA GLU A 18 27.97 0.28 -27.21
C GLU A 18 28.05 0.16 -25.68
N ILE A 19 27.20 -0.69 -25.12
CA ILE A 19 27.10 -0.90 -23.67
C ILE A 19 27.18 -2.40 -23.38
N GLY A 20 28.15 -2.83 -22.59
CA GLY A 20 28.31 -4.24 -22.20
C GLY A 20 28.46 -5.20 -23.39
N GLY A 21 29.10 -4.74 -24.50
CA GLY A 21 29.25 -5.51 -25.74
C GLY A 21 27.99 -5.56 -26.62
N ASN A 22 26.95 -4.82 -26.30
CA ASN A 22 25.75 -4.67 -27.10
C ASN A 22 25.71 -3.31 -27.79
N VAL A 23 25.37 -3.29 -29.07
CA VAL A 23 25.23 -2.05 -29.85
C VAL A 23 23.79 -1.58 -29.77
N TYR A 24 23.59 -0.34 -29.33
CA TYR A 24 22.33 0.36 -29.29
C TYR A 24 22.29 1.41 -30.41
N GLU A 25 21.21 1.39 -31.17
CA GLU A 25 21.09 2.28 -32.32
C GLU A 25 20.38 3.59 -31.92
N ALA A 26 20.86 4.72 -32.40
CA ALA A 26 20.30 6.07 -32.19
C ALA A 26 18.99 6.24 -32.96
N THR A 27 17.93 5.58 -32.53
CA THR A 27 16.64 5.57 -33.19
C THR A 27 15.47 5.99 -32.29
N MET A 28 15.73 6.17 -31.00
CA MET A 28 14.76 6.81 -30.09
C MET A 28 14.84 8.31 -30.21
N SER A 29 13.72 8.96 -30.49
CA SER A 29 13.68 10.41 -30.65
C SER A 29 13.10 11.14 -29.44
N ASP A 30 12.30 10.45 -28.63
CA ASP A 30 11.64 11.00 -27.47
C ASP A 30 11.21 9.87 -26.54
N VAL A 31 11.34 10.09 -25.22
CA VAL A 31 10.90 9.16 -24.20
C VAL A 31 10.29 9.98 -23.06
N GLY A 32 8.98 9.89 -22.92
CA GLY A 32 8.25 10.49 -21.79
C GLY A 32 8.06 9.45 -20.69
N PHE A 33 8.58 9.76 -19.52
CA PHE A 33 8.46 8.88 -18.36
C PHE A 33 8.42 9.71 -17.07
N SER A 34 7.54 9.34 -16.13
CA SER A 34 7.48 9.99 -14.83
C SER A 34 7.23 8.98 -13.72
N ASP A 35 7.90 9.17 -12.59
CA ASP A 35 7.62 8.50 -11.32
C ASP A 35 6.80 9.45 -10.45
N VAL A 36 5.52 9.15 -10.25
CA VAL A 36 4.59 9.98 -9.47
C VAL A 36 4.03 9.20 -8.30
N ILE A 37 3.97 9.84 -7.13
CA ILE A 37 3.24 9.34 -5.99
C ILE A 37 2.03 10.25 -5.72
N GLU A 38 0.86 9.68 -5.70
CA GLU A 38 -0.34 10.41 -5.31
C GLU A 38 -0.46 10.48 -3.79
N TRP A 39 -0.73 11.69 -3.29
CA TRP A 39 -0.87 11.94 -1.87
C TRP A 39 -2.02 11.14 -1.28
N ALA A 40 -1.70 10.31 -0.26
CA ALA A 40 -2.67 9.53 0.49
C ALA A 40 -3.65 8.72 -0.38
N SER A 41 -3.27 8.43 -1.62
CA SER A 41 -4.02 7.55 -2.50
C SER A 41 -3.62 6.11 -2.26
N SER A 42 -4.61 5.25 -2.16
CA SER A 42 -4.42 3.80 -2.20
C SER A 42 -4.28 3.29 -3.64
N ASP A 43 -4.56 4.14 -4.63
CA ASP A 43 -4.37 3.82 -6.03
C ASP A 43 -2.93 4.10 -6.46
N PHE A 44 -2.43 3.31 -7.37
CA PHE A 44 -1.13 3.50 -7.99
C PHE A 44 -1.26 3.35 -9.50
N ALA A 45 -0.51 4.19 -10.22
CA ALA A 45 -0.35 4.03 -11.66
C ALA A 45 0.75 2.99 -11.93
N LEU A 46 0.55 2.17 -12.94
CA LEU A 46 1.61 1.32 -13.43
C LEU A 46 2.71 2.17 -14.06
N PRO A 47 3.98 1.76 -13.92
CA PRO A 47 5.04 2.35 -14.70
C PRO A 47 4.71 2.23 -16.18
N SER A 48 4.70 3.35 -16.86
CA SER A 48 4.55 3.40 -18.31
C SER A 48 5.52 4.42 -18.89
N ALA A 49 5.95 4.18 -20.10
CA ALA A 49 6.78 5.11 -20.83
C ALA A 49 6.29 5.22 -22.27
N ASP A 50 6.09 6.44 -22.72
CA ASP A 50 5.83 6.71 -24.13
C ASP A 50 7.15 6.68 -24.91
N VAL A 51 7.23 5.77 -25.86
CA VAL A 51 8.42 5.55 -26.69
C VAL A 51 8.12 5.96 -28.11
N LYS A 52 9.04 6.76 -28.69
CA LYS A 52 8.99 7.20 -30.07
C LYS A 52 10.25 6.78 -30.80
N LEU A 53 10.09 5.84 -31.74
CA LEU A 53 11.19 5.38 -32.59
C LEU A 53 11.15 6.07 -33.94
N THR A 54 12.29 6.52 -34.42
CA THR A 54 12.41 7.00 -35.81
C THR A 54 12.07 5.87 -36.77
N PHE A 55 11.53 6.24 -37.95
CA PHE A 55 11.16 5.26 -38.97
C PHE A 55 12.30 4.30 -39.36
N ARG A 56 11.98 3.00 -39.40
CA ARG A 56 12.91 1.95 -39.82
C ARG A 56 12.25 1.02 -40.81
N GLU A 57 12.95 0.77 -41.94
CA GLU A 57 12.44 -0.14 -42.96
C GLU A 57 12.24 -1.59 -42.52
N ASP A 58 13.07 -2.06 -41.58
CA ASP A 58 12.96 -3.43 -41.05
C ASP A 58 11.73 -3.59 -40.15
N ILE A 59 11.38 -2.60 -39.34
CA ILE A 59 10.12 -2.56 -38.55
C ILE A 59 8.94 -2.47 -39.54
N ALA A 60 8.99 -1.58 -40.52
CA ALA A 60 7.94 -1.46 -41.54
C ALA A 60 7.71 -2.75 -42.30
N ARG A 61 8.75 -3.51 -42.62
CA ARG A 61 8.65 -4.82 -43.23
C ARG A 61 7.96 -5.83 -42.33
N LEU A 62 8.28 -5.86 -41.04
CA LEU A 62 7.60 -6.76 -40.10
C LEU A 62 6.11 -6.47 -40.04
N VAL A 63 5.73 -5.20 -39.99
CA VAL A 63 4.31 -4.76 -39.99
C VAL A 63 3.63 -5.17 -41.29
N GLN A 64 4.27 -5.02 -42.48
CA GLN A 64 3.74 -5.47 -43.75
C GLN A 64 3.56 -7.00 -43.80
N GLN A 65 4.34 -7.76 -43.07
CA GLN A 65 4.22 -9.21 -42.92
C GLN A 65 3.13 -9.63 -41.92
N GLY A 66 2.39 -8.68 -41.35
CA GLY A 66 1.33 -8.93 -40.38
C GLY A 66 1.79 -9.05 -38.95
N HIS A 67 3.04 -8.65 -38.66
CA HIS A 67 3.53 -8.56 -37.29
C HIS A 67 3.24 -7.17 -36.74
N ASP A 68 2.77 -7.14 -35.51
CA ASP A 68 2.52 -5.91 -34.75
C ASP A 68 3.50 -5.86 -33.54
N LEU A 69 4.04 -4.70 -33.22
CA LEU A 69 4.88 -4.51 -32.04
C LEU A 69 4.08 -4.58 -30.75
N SER A 70 2.75 -4.46 -30.82
CA SER A 70 1.86 -4.64 -29.67
C SER A 70 2.08 -6.02 -29.03
N GLY A 71 2.32 -6.04 -27.73
CA GLY A 71 2.66 -7.26 -27.00
C GLY A 71 4.14 -7.67 -27.04
N ALA A 72 5.01 -6.91 -27.71
CA ALA A 72 6.46 -7.09 -27.56
C ALA A 72 6.89 -6.80 -26.12
N THR A 73 7.74 -7.64 -25.55
CA THR A 73 8.30 -7.38 -24.20
C THR A 73 9.49 -6.44 -24.30
N GLY A 74 9.55 -5.47 -23.40
CA GLY A 74 10.61 -4.45 -23.41
C GLY A 74 11.11 -4.07 -22.02
N GLU A 75 12.35 -3.60 -21.99
CA GLU A 75 12.98 -3.01 -20.83
C GLU A 75 13.56 -1.64 -21.22
N LEU A 76 12.99 -0.58 -20.68
CA LEU A 76 13.49 0.77 -20.81
C LEU A 76 14.39 1.09 -19.62
N ALA A 77 15.61 1.52 -19.87
CA ALA A 77 16.56 1.87 -18.83
C ALA A 77 17.25 3.20 -19.11
N LEU A 78 17.58 3.92 -18.05
CA LEU A 78 18.48 5.05 -18.06
C LEU A 78 19.91 4.55 -17.83
N TRP A 79 20.84 5.06 -18.64
CA TRP A 79 22.25 4.74 -18.52
C TRP A 79 23.10 5.99 -18.67
N ILE A 80 24.04 6.17 -17.76
CA ILE A 80 24.99 7.31 -17.79
C ILE A 80 26.21 6.87 -18.59
N LYS A 81 26.56 7.65 -19.60
CA LYS A 81 27.69 7.37 -20.47
C LYS A 81 29.01 7.24 -19.70
N GLY A 82 29.59 6.05 -19.82
CA GLY A 82 30.84 5.71 -19.13
C GLY A 82 30.70 4.89 -17.86
N SER A 83 29.47 4.63 -17.41
CA SER A 83 29.22 3.67 -16.34
C SER A 83 29.17 2.22 -16.86
N ASP A 84 29.23 1.24 -15.96
CA ASP A 84 29.05 -0.17 -16.31
C ASP A 84 27.59 -0.44 -16.73
N TYR A 85 27.39 -1.43 -17.62
CA TYR A 85 26.04 -1.84 -18.04
C TYR A 85 25.12 -2.24 -16.87
N LYS A 86 25.68 -2.86 -15.85
CA LYS A 86 24.94 -3.26 -14.63
C LYS A 86 24.44 -2.07 -13.80
N ASP A 87 25.04 -0.88 -13.99
CA ASP A 87 24.68 0.34 -13.25
C ASP A 87 23.54 1.11 -13.92
N ARG A 88 22.98 0.58 -15.04
CA ARG A 88 21.80 1.16 -15.66
C ARG A 88 20.60 1.06 -14.70
N ARG A 89 19.80 2.10 -14.67
CA ARG A 89 18.54 2.10 -13.92
C ARG A 89 17.41 1.69 -14.87
N VAL A 90 16.83 0.53 -14.65
CA VAL A 90 15.59 0.14 -15.35
C VAL A 90 14.44 1.00 -14.81
N VAL A 91 13.69 1.61 -15.73
CA VAL A 91 12.57 2.50 -15.38
C VAL A 91 11.22 1.88 -15.69
N VAL A 92 11.11 1.13 -16.77
CA VAL A 92 9.93 0.35 -17.12
C VAL A 92 10.35 -1.00 -17.68
N SER A 93 9.71 -2.05 -17.19
CA SER A 93 9.78 -3.40 -17.75
C SER A 93 8.37 -3.92 -17.97
N GLY A 94 8.04 -4.31 -19.20
CA GLY A 94 6.67 -4.74 -19.52
C GLY A 94 6.45 -5.00 -20.99
N ARG A 95 5.26 -4.65 -21.48
CA ARG A 95 4.86 -4.88 -22.87
C ARG A 95 4.57 -3.58 -23.61
N ALA A 96 4.94 -3.58 -24.87
CA ALA A 96 4.52 -2.54 -25.80
C ALA A 96 3.01 -2.64 -26.04
N ASN A 97 2.31 -1.52 -25.91
CA ASN A 97 0.88 -1.42 -26.07
C ASN A 97 0.53 -0.33 -27.11
N VAL A 98 -0.57 -0.53 -27.83
CA VAL A 98 -1.13 0.45 -28.77
C VAL A 98 -0.09 1.03 -29.74
N ALA A 99 0.71 0.17 -30.42
CA ALA A 99 1.68 0.63 -31.38
C ALA A 99 0.97 1.38 -32.55
N GLN A 100 1.42 2.62 -32.80
CA GLN A 100 0.94 3.44 -33.90
C GLN A 100 2.03 3.57 -34.96
N TYR A 101 1.66 3.24 -36.16
CA TYR A 101 2.55 3.29 -37.33
C TYR A 101 2.12 4.45 -38.21
N GLY A 102 2.96 5.45 -38.33
CA GLY A 102 2.75 6.59 -39.22
C GLY A 102 2.97 6.22 -40.69
N GLN A 103 2.92 7.20 -41.58
CA GLN A 103 3.31 7.05 -42.99
C GLN A 103 4.81 6.79 -43.12
N ILE A 104 5.27 6.40 -44.30
CA ILE A 104 6.69 6.22 -44.57
C ILE A 104 7.46 7.48 -44.23
N GLY A 105 8.40 7.36 -43.29
CA GLY A 105 9.18 8.45 -42.75
C GLY A 105 8.65 9.06 -41.43
N GLU A 106 7.45 8.68 -40.97
CA GLU A 106 6.95 9.06 -39.69
C GLU A 106 7.40 8.08 -38.58
N PRO A 107 7.56 8.54 -37.34
CA PRO A 107 8.00 7.67 -36.26
C PRO A 107 6.94 6.61 -35.90
N VAL A 108 7.40 5.51 -35.33
CA VAL A 108 6.55 4.53 -34.66
C VAL A 108 6.46 4.95 -33.18
N THR A 109 5.25 5.05 -32.65
CA THR A 109 5.00 5.38 -31.25
C THR A 109 4.27 4.23 -30.57
N PHE A 110 4.63 3.93 -29.33
CA PHE A 110 3.92 2.97 -28.47
C PHE A 110 4.16 3.33 -27.01
N SER A 111 3.26 2.90 -26.14
CA SER A 111 3.52 2.89 -24.71
C SER A 111 4.16 1.57 -24.30
N LEU A 112 5.17 1.61 -23.47
CA LEU A 112 5.70 0.45 -22.77
C LEU A 112 5.09 0.45 -21.37
N GLU A 113 4.29 -0.55 -21.07
CA GLU A 113 3.53 -0.65 -19.81
C GLU A 113 3.91 -1.92 -19.06
N ALA A 114 4.03 -1.83 -17.74
CA ALA A 114 4.22 -3.01 -16.92
C ALA A 114 3.01 -3.96 -17.05
N ASP A 115 3.27 -5.25 -17.28
CA ASP A 115 2.23 -6.24 -17.61
C ASP A 115 1.86 -7.18 -16.44
N TRP A 116 2.26 -6.85 -15.24
CA TRP A 116 2.11 -7.69 -14.06
C TRP A 116 0.83 -7.45 -13.23
N LEU A 117 -0.16 -6.70 -13.79
CA LEU A 117 -1.46 -6.45 -13.13
C LEU A 117 -2.53 -7.51 -13.34
N ASP A 118 -2.38 -8.40 -14.29
CA ASP A 118 -3.45 -9.35 -14.69
C ASP A 118 -3.70 -10.49 -13.67
N ASN A 119 -2.99 -10.50 -12.54
CA ASN A 119 -3.03 -11.57 -11.56
C ASN A 119 -3.62 -11.16 -10.21
N SER A 120 -4.73 -10.36 -10.19
CA SER A 120 -5.44 -10.12 -8.93
C SER A 120 -5.84 -11.45 -8.29
N SER A 121 -5.36 -11.70 -7.09
CA SER A 121 -5.62 -12.96 -6.39
C SER A 121 -6.78 -12.81 -5.42
N LEU A 122 -7.76 -13.68 -5.57
CA LEU A 122 -8.84 -13.81 -4.58
C LEU A 122 -8.28 -14.35 -3.27
N TYR A 123 -8.58 -13.65 -2.20
CA TYR A 123 -8.23 -14.07 -0.86
C TYR A 123 -9.42 -13.89 0.12
N PRO A 124 -9.68 -14.81 1.05
CA PRO A 124 -9.12 -16.17 1.10
C PRO A 124 -9.37 -16.96 -0.20
N PRO A 125 -8.60 -18.05 -0.46
CA PRO A 125 -8.81 -18.84 -1.67
C PRO A 125 -10.26 -19.31 -1.81
N ALA A 126 -10.77 -19.37 -3.04
CA ALA A 126 -12.15 -19.78 -3.30
C ALA A 126 -12.53 -21.15 -2.71
N ALA A 127 -11.54 -22.01 -2.44
CA ALA A 127 -11.73 -23.30 -1.78
C ALA A 127 -11.87 -23.19 -0.25
N ALA A 128 -11.49 -22.04 0.36
CA ALA A 128 -11.57 -21.82 1.81
C ALA A 128 -12.99 -21.42 2.25
N VAL A 129 -13.97 -22.24 1.91
CA VAL A 129 -15.39 -22.02 2.19
C VAL A 129 -16.00 -23.27 2.81
N ILE A 130 -16.86 -23.08 3.79
CA ILE A 130 -17.65 -24.18 4.39
C ILE A 130 -18.71 -24.63 3.38
N THR A 131 -18.55 -25.84 2.88
CA THR A 131 -19.48 -26.48 1.94
C THR A 131 -19.73 -27.93 2.38
N GLU A 132 -20.67 -28.59 1.75
CA GLU A 132 -20.86 -30.05 1.95
C GLU A 132 -19.64 -30.86 1.49
N THR A 133 -18.80 -30.31 0.62
CA THR A 133 -17.56 -30.96 0.18
C THR A 133 -16.44 -30.79 1.20
N THR A 134 -16.27 -29.60 1.77
CA THR A 134 -15.22 -29.32 2.77
C THR A 134 -15.58 -29.85 4.15
N TRP A 135 -16.84 -29.68 4.54
CA TRP A 135 -17.41 -30.13 5.82
C TRP A 135 -18.75 -30.81 5.61
N PRO A 136 -18.80 -32.12 5.33
CA PRO A 136 -20.04 -32.83 4.97
C PRO A 136 -21.16 -32.70 5.97
N ILE A 137 -20.85 -32.53 7.26
CA ILE A 137 -21.80 -32.42 8.37
C ILE A 137 -21.89 -30.97 8.89
N SER A 138 -21.65 -29.98 8.04
CA SER A 138 -21.74 -28.57 8.44
C SER A 138 -23.19 -28.14 8.65
N HIS A 139 -23.41 -27.25 9.63
CA HIS A 139 -24.70 -26.60 9.84
C HIS A 139 -25.07 -25.74 8.63
N GLU A 140 -26.36 -25.70 8.25
CA GLU A 140 -26.81 -24.95 7.06
C GLU A 140 -26.48 -23.46 7.14
N ASN A 141 -26.57 -22.84 8.31
CA ASN A 141 -26.22 -21.42 8.53
C ASN A 141 -24.71 -21.12 8.41
N SER A 142 -23.86 -22.15 8.47
CA SER A 142 -22.42 -22.03 8.27
C SER A 142 -22.00 -22.28 6.82
N ARG A 143 -22.86 -22.87 6.00
CA ARG A 143 -22.58 -23.14 4.59
C ARG A 143 -22.46 -21.84 3.79
N GLY A 144 -21.48 -21.78 2.93
CA GLY A 144 -21.15 -20.57 2.16
C GLY A 144 -20.33 -19.54 2.94
N LYS A 145 -20.05 -19.77 4.24
CA LYS A 145 -19.17 -18.90 5.01
C LYS A 145 -17.71 -19.19 4.71
N VAL A 146 -16.92 -18.12 4.63
CA VAL A 146 -15.48 -18.17 4.35
C VAL A 146 -14.73 -18.49 5.65
N TYR A 147 -13.65 -19.22 5.55
CA TYR A 147 -12.74 -19.43 6.68
C TYR A 147 -12.07 -18.10 7.06
N PRO A 148 -12.28 -17.58 8.29
CA PRO A 148 -11.76 -16.27 8.64
C PRO A 148 -10.23 -16.28 8.69
N THR A 149 -9.60 -15.23 8.15
CA THR A 149 -8.19 -14.95 8.43
C THR A 149 -8.11 -13.90 9.52
N VAL A 150 -7.54 -14.25 10.65
CA VAL A 150 -7.55 -13.43 11.88
C VAL A 150 -6.18 -12.84 12.14
N PHE A 151 -6.12 -11.52 12.36
CA PHE A 151 -4.92 -10.76 12.70
C PHE A 151 -5.02 -10.26 14.14
N GLY A 152 -3.94 -10.40 14.90
CA GLY A 152 -3.90 -9.93 16.29
C GLY A 152 -4.98 -10.55 17.17
N SER A 153 -5.49 -9.75 18.10
CA SER A 153 -6.47 -10.14 19.11
C SER A 153 -7.79 -9.37 18.97
N PRO A 154 -8.53 -9.52 17.85
CA PRO A 154 -9.78 -8.78 17.66
C PRO A 154 -10.79 -9.08 18.76
N ASN A 155 -11.63 -8.09 19.08
CA ASN A 155 -12.64 -8.23 20.13
C ASN A 155 -13.55 -9.43 19.90
N PHE A 156 -14.08 -9.55 18.69
CA PHE A 156 -14.93 -10.67 18.31
C PHE A 156 -14.76 -11.02 16.84
N THR A 157 -14.63 -12.34 16.59
CA THR A 157 -14.73 -12.91 15.24
C THR A 157 -15.85 -13.94 15.20
N PRO A 158 -16.50 -14.20 14.05
CA PRO A 158 -17.54 -15.21 13.96
C PRO A 158 -16.97 -16.61 14.17
N VAL A 159 -17.78 -17.49 14.77
CA VAL A 159 -17.50 -18.92 14.90
C VAL A 159 -18.50 -19.70 14.07
N TYR A 160 -18.03 -20.53 13.18
CA TYR A 160 -18.89 -21.32 12.29
C TYR A 160 -18.96 -22.78 12.73
N GLY A 161 -20.16 -23.34 12.85
CA GLY A 161 -20.38 -24.75 13.18
C GLY A 161 -20.06 -25.65 11.99
N CYS A 162 -19.06 -26.50 12.14
CA CYS A 162 -18.62 -27.41 11.08
C CYS A 162 -19.18 -28.83 11.23
N GLU A 163 -19.44 -29.29 12.45
CA GLU A 163 -20.00 -30.61 12.73
C GLU A 163 -21.15 -30.47 13.75
N ILE A 164 -22.28 -31.17 13.51
CA ILE A 164 -23.49 -30.96 14.31
C ILE A 164 -23.77 -32.09 15.30
N PHE A 165 -23.34 -33.35 15.07
CA PHE A 165 -23.92 -34.49 15.74
C PHE A 165 -23.05 -35.31 16.70
N ILE A 166 -21.73 -35.22 16.61
CA ILE A 166 -20.85 -35.95 17.54
C ILE A 166 -19.62 -35.08 17.83
N GLY A 167 -19.81 -34.06 18.68
CA GLY A 167 -18.80 -33.08 18.94
C GLY A 167 -18.98 -31.88 18.02
N ALA A 168 -19.82 -30.91 18.42
CA ALA A 168 -19.98 -29.68 17.65
C ALA A 168 -18.63 -28.95 17.54
N THR A 169 -18.04 -28.99 16.37
CA THR A 169 -16.79 -28.31 16.11
C THR A 169 -17.09 -26.89 15.61
N GLY A 170 -16.58 -25.88 16.29
CA GLY A 170 -16.63 -24.50 15.88
C GLY A 170 -15.34 -24.09 15.15
N LEU A 171 -15.42 -23.66 13.90
CA LEU A 171 -14.30 -23.11 13.14
C LEU A 171 -14.10 -21.65 13.53
N ILE A 172 -12.90 -21.29 13.96
CA ILE A 172 -12.52 -19.95 14.43
C ILE A 172 -11.54 -19.22 13.52
N ALA A 173 -10.68 -19.95 12.80
CA ALA A 173 -9.76 -19.37 11.81
C ALA A 173 -9.41 -20.39 10.72
N GLY A 174 -9.18 -19.88 9.49
CA GLY A 174 -8.77 -20.67 8.33
C GLY A 174 -7.28 -20.96 8.25
N HIS A 175 -6.58 -20.87 9.37
CA HIS A 175 -5.13 -21.06 9.49
C HIS A 175 -4.74 -21.47 10.90
N GLU A 176 -3.48 -21.82 11.12
CA GLU A 176 -2.92 -21.99 12.47
C GLU A 176 -2.84 -20.64 13.18
N VAL A 177 -3.10 -20.62 14.48
CA VAL A 177 -3.11 -19.41 15.32
C VAL A 177 -2.12 -19.55 16.46
N GLU A 178 -1.61 -18.43 16.99
CA GLU A 178 -0.73 -18.41 18.15
C GLU A 178 -1.48 -18.71 19.45
N SER A 179 -2.78 -18.41 19.49
CA SER A 179 -3.59 -18.65 20.66
C SER A 179 -3.81 -20.13 20.94
N THR A 180 -3.60 -20.53 22.18
CA THR A 180 -3.92 -21.90 22.65
C THR A 180 -5.31 -22.03 23.23
N GLN A 181 -5.91 -20.91 23.62
CA GLN A 181 -7.25 -20.83 24.19
C GLN A 181 -7.97 -19.56 23.68
N VAL A 182 -9.27 -19.64 23.54
CA VAL A 182 -10.14 -18.53 23.16
C VAL A 182 -11.38 -18.50 24.02
N THR A 183 -12.00 -17.34 24.15
CA THR A 183 -13.25 -17.19 24.88
C THR A 183 -14.42 -17.18 23.90
N ILE A 184 -15.34 -18.11 24.05
CA ILE A 184 -16.52 -18.23 23.21
C ILE A 184 -17.73 -17.58 23.89
N HIS A 185 -18.38 -16.72 23.12
CA HIS A 185 -19.64 -16.06 23.47
C HIS A 185 -20.73 -16.59 22.56
N GLY A 186 -21.90 -16.89 23.09
CA GLY A 186 -23.09 -17.29 22.30
C GLY A 186 -24.22 -16.32 22.54
N SER A 187 -25.14 -16.19 21.57
CA SER A 187 -26.28 -15.28 21.64
C SER A 187 -27.20 -15.57 22.84
N GLU A 188 -27.25 -16.83 23.28
CA GLU A 188 -28.09 -17.29 24.40
C GLU A 188 -27.28 -17.70 25.66
N MET A 189 -25.96 -17.46 25.64
CA MET A 189 -25.10 -17.81 26.76
C MET A 189 -25.12 -16.73 27.84
N ALA A 190 -25.45 -17.12 29.07
CA ALA A 190 -25.36 -16.20 30.21
C ALA A 190 -23.94 -15.87 30.63
N THR A 191 -22.98 -16.77 30.33
CA THR A 191 -21.56 -16.61 30.69
C THR A 191 -20.68 -17.15 29.57
N PRO A 192 -19.65 -16.41 29.13
CA PRO A 192 -18.65 -16.88 28.16
C PRO A 192 -17.89 -18.09 28.70
N VAL A 193 -17.41 -18.93 27.79
CA VAL A 193 -16.63 -20.13 28.14
C VAL A 193 -15.27 -20.09 27.43
N VAL A 194 -14.20 -20.38 28.19
CA VAL A 194 -12.85 -20.51 27.64
C VAL A 194 -12.68 -21.91 27.09
N LEU A 195 -12.32 -22.02 25.81
CA LEU A 195 -12.11 -23.29 25.13
C LEU A 195 -10.67 -23.38 24.60
N THR A 196 -10.15 -24.61 24.56
CA THR A 196 -8.84 -24.90 23.97
C THR A 196 -8.95 -24.91 22.44
N VAL A 197 -7.98 -24.31 21.77
CA VAL A 197 -7.87 -24.35 20.32
C VAL A 197 -7.32 -25.73 19.89
N VAL A 198 -7.98 -26.32 18.91
CA VAL A 198 -7.62 -27.60 18.31
C VAL A 198 -7.51 -27.40 16.79
N TYR A 199 -6.55 -28.08 16.17
CA TYR A 199 -6.41 -28.01 14.72
C TYR A 199 -7.06 -29.21 14.06
N ALA A 200 -7.83 -28.93 13.02
CA ALA A 200 -8.46 -29.92 12.17
C ALA A 200 -8.11 -29.68 10.70
N ASN A 201 -8.23 -30.71 9.89
CA ASN A 201 -8.17 -30.55 8.44
C ASN A 201 -9.59 -30.71 7.87
N ASP A 202 -9.96 -29.85 6.94
CA ASP A 202 -11.15 -30.10 6.15
C ASP A 202 -10.97 -31.25 5.17
N ALA A 203 -12.01 -31.61 4.44
CA ALA A 203 -11.95 -32.73 3.49
C ALA A 203 -11.01 -32.48 2.29
N LEU A 204 -10.59 -31.22 2.05
CA LEU A 204 -9.62 -30.86 1.01
C LEU A 204 -8.19 -30.73 1.55
N GLY A 205 -8.00 -30.94 2.88
CA GLY A 205 -6.71 -30.91 3.54
C GLY A 205 -6.28 -29.52 4.04
N TYR A 206 -7.16 -28.52 3.99
CA TYR A 206 -6.89 -27.22 4.62
C TYR A 206 -6.86 -27.36 6.14
N ARG A 207 -5.76 -26.94 6.74
CA ARG A 207 -5.59 -26.93 8.18
C ARG A 207 -6.18 -25.67 8.78
N VAL A 208 -7.15 -25.83 9.68
CA VAL A 208 -7.92 -24.75 10.29
C VAL A 208 -7.86 -24.85 11.82
N ALA A 209 -8.06 -23.71 12.49
CA ALA A 209 -8.22 -23.66 13.93
C ALA A 209 -9.69 -23.81 14.31
N THR A 210 -9.96 -24.67 15.28
CA THR A 210 -11.30 -25.03 15.74
C THR A 210 -11.36 -25.09 17.27
N VAL A 211 -12.58 -25.13 17.80
CA VAL A 211 -12.90 -25.35 19.22
C VAL A 211 -13.99 -26.42 19.34
N ASP A 212 -13.98 -27.13 20.46
CA ASP A 212 -15.02 -28.12 20.77
C ASP A 212 -16.20 -27.42 21.50
N LEU A 213 -17.27 -27.15 20.78
CA LEU A 213 -18.47 -26.49 21.29
C LEU A 213 -19.30 -27.43 22.21
N THR A 214 -19.04 -28.74 22.25
CA THR A 214 -19.74 -29.64 23.17
C THR A 214 -19.39 -29.39 24.64
N ALA A 215 -18.26 -28.73 24.87
CA ALA A 215 -17.85 -28.28 26.20
C ALA A 215 -18.75 -27.13 26.75
N ILE A 216 -19.63 -26.55 25.93
CA ILE A 216 -20.55 -25.49 26.34
C ILE A 216 -21.81 -26.14 26.90
N PRO A 217 -22.13 -26.02 28.22
CA PRO A 217 -23.16 -26.81 28.90
C PRO A 217 -24.59 -26.59 28.40
N THR A 218 -24.83 -25.52 27.64
CA THR A 218 -26.19 -25.06 27.30
C THR A 218 -26.51 -25.11 25.81
N VAL A 219 -25.69 -25.75 25.00
CA VAL A 219 -25.94 -25.89 23.55
C VAL A 219 -26.64 -27.23 23.28
N PRO A 220 -27.98 -27.25 23.16
CA PRO A 220 -28.66 -28.40 22.63
C PRO A 220 -28.28 -28.62 21.18
N PRO A 221 -28.12 -29.85 20.71
CA PRO A 221 -27.87 -30.14 19.31
C PRO A 221 -29.00 -29.56 18.44
N GLY A 222 -28.65 -28.78 17.41
CA GLY A 222 -29.60 -28.30 16.41
C GLY A 222 -30.19 -26.91 16.66
N LEU A 223 -29.61 -26.09 17.54
CA LEU A 223 -30.04 -24.70 17.71
C LEU A 223 -29.34 -23.73 16.77
N ASP A 224 -30.13 -22.78 16.25
CA ASP A 224 -29.67 -21.60 15.48
C ASP A 224 -28.96 -20.57 16.39
N GLN A 225 -27.99 -21.04 17.13
CA GLN A 225 -27.21 -20.16 18.00
C GLN A 225 -25.99 -19.58 17.26
N THR A 226 -25.84 -18.26 17.34
CA THR A 226 -24.65 -17.58 16.81
C THR A 226 -23.58 -17.52 17.88
N PHE A 227 -22.37 -17.89 17.50
CA PHE A 227 -21.19 -17.84 18.37
C PHE A 227 -20.17 -16.83 17.86
N TRP A 228 -19.49 -16.22 18.80
CA TRP A 228 -18.37 -15.31 18.57
C TRP A 228 -17.16 -15.73 19.38
N CYS A 229 -15.99 -15.57 18.81
CA CYS A 229 -14.70 -15.85 19.44
C CYS A 229 -14.06 -14.53 19.85
N ALA A 230 -13.73 -14.38 21.14
CA ALA A 230 -12.89 -13.31 21.65
C ALA A 230 -11.46 -13.84 21.88
N TRP A 231 -10.50 -13.15 21.33
CA TRP A 231 -9.07 -13.54 21.31
C TRP A 231 -8.35 -13.00 22.55
N THR A 232 -8.81 -13.38 23.74
CA THR A 232 -8.31 -12.84 25.01
C THR A 232 -7.07 -13.55 25.56
N HIS A 233 -6.68 -14.67 24.97
CA HIS A 233 -5.60 -15.52 25.45
C HIS A 233 -4.49 -15.74 24.42
N GLY A 234 -4.33 -14.83 23.47
CA GLY A 234 -3.35 -14.86 22.40
C GLY A 234 -3.89 -14.37 21.07
N ASP A 235 -3.06 -14.40 20.09
CA ASP A 235 -3.31 -13.78 18.80
C ASP A 235 -3.74 -14.79 17.72
N GLY A 236 -4.25 -14.26 16.61
CA GLY A 236 -4.61 -15.01 15.43
C GLY A 236 -3.37 -15.51 14.66
N LEU A 237 -3.13 -14.97 13.48
CA LEU A 237 -2.07 -15.40 12.57
C LEU A 237 -0.68 -15.10 13.12
N ALA A 238 0.20 -16.11 13.12
CA ALA A 238 1.62 -15.94 13.44
C ALA A 238 2.31 -15.02 12.44
N ASN A 239 3.27 -14.22 12.93
CA ASN A 239 4.05 -13.33 12.07
C ASN A 239 5.17 -14.12 11.37
N PRO A 240 5.10 -14.30 10.03
CA PRO A 240 6.10 -15.07 9.29
C PRO A 240 7.41 -14.32 9.05
N TYR A 241 7.48 -13.02 9.38
CA TYR A 241 8.59 -12.15 9.00
C TYR A 241 9.53 -11.83 10.15
N ARG A 242 9.09 -12.07 11.39
CA ARG A 242 9.82 -11.69 12.60
C ARG A 242 9.92 -12.84 13.57
N THR A 243 11.10 -13.02 14.12
CA THR A 243 11.38 -14.06 15.12
C THR A 243 11.09 -13.59 16.56
N ASP A 244 10.95 -12.29 16.76
CA ASP A 244 10.70 -11.64 18.05
C ASP A 244 9.22 -11.28 18.28
N SER A 245 8.39 -11.48 17.27
CA SER A 245 6.94 -11.24 17.33
C SER A 245 6.19 -12.53 17.05
N THR A 246 5.27 -12.88 17.93
CA THR A 246 4.42 -14.06 17.77
C THR A 246 3.23 -13.81 16.86
N ALA A 247 2.76 -12.56 16.79
CA ALA A 247 1.54 -12.18 16.07
C ALA A 247 1.79 -11.29 14.87
N LEU A 248 1.00 -11.46 13.82
CA LEU A 248 0.94 -10.56 12.67
C LEU A 248 -0.02 -9.39 13.00
N THR A 249 0.51 -8.33 13.63
CA THR A 249 -0.23 -7.16 14.07
C THR A 249 0.30 -5.85 13.52
N ALA A 250 1.63 -5.77 13.27
CA ALA A 250 2.21 -4.56 12.73
C ALA A 250 1.69 -4.26 11.32
N ALA A 251 1.19 -3.06 11.09
CA ALA A 251 0.60 -2.66 9.80
C ALA A 251 1.56 -2.89 8.62
N GLY A 252 2.85 -2.60 8.82
CA GLY A 252 3.87 -2.86 7.79
C GLY A 252 3.96 -4.33 7.39
N ASP A 253 3.97 -5.23 8.37
CA ASP A 253 4.03 -6.67 8.12
C ASP A 253 2.73 -7.19 7.47
N ILE A 254 1.56 -6.64 7.84
CA ILE A 254 0.27 -6.94 7.20
C ILE A 254 0.26 -6.48 5.74
N ILE A 255 0.78 -5.28 5.45
CA ILE A 255 0.93 -4.78 4.06
C ILE A 255 1.79 -5.74 3.25
N ARG A 256 2.96 -6.10 3.77
CA ARG A 256 3.85 -7.08 3.12
C ARG A 256 3.14 -8.41 2.89
N TRP A 257 2.44 -8.92 3.90
CA TRP A 257 1.69 -10.17 3.84
C TRP A 257 0.62 -10.15 2.74
N ALA A 258 -0.10 -9.04 2.60
CA ALA A 258 -1.12 -8.87 1.58
C ALA A 258 -0.50 -8.75 0.17
N LEU A 259 0.57 -7.98 0.01
CA LEU A 259 1.30 -7.85 -1.26
C LEU A 259 1.84 -9.19 -1.75
N GLU A 260 2.40 -10.02 -0.87
CA GLU A 260 2.88 -11.37 -1.23
C GLU A 260 1.75 -12.31 -1.72
N ARG A 261 0.49 -12.03 -1.35
CA ARG A 261 -0.69 -12.81 -1.74
C ARG A 261 -1.46 -12.21 -2.92
N SER A 262 -1.11 -11.02 -3.33
CA SER A 262 -1.78 -10.32 -4.44
C SER A 262 -1.51 -10.96 -5.81
N GLY A 263 -0.48 -11.79 -5.92
CA GLY A 263 0.00 -12.31 -7.21
C GLY A 263 0.79 -11.30 -8.04
N LEU A 264 0.96 -10.07 -7.53
CA LEU A 264 1.74 -9.03 -8.18
C LEU A 264 3.24 -9.22 -7.94
N VAL A 265 4.05 -8.66 -8.80
CA VAL A 265 5.49 -8.57 -8.58
C VAL A 265 5.76 -7.53 -7.49
N VAL A 266 6.51 -7.89 -6.47
CA VAL A 266 6.80 -7.04 -5.30
C VAL A 266 8.28 -6.68 -5.25
N ASP A 267 8.59 -5.39 -5.17
CA ASP A 267 9.96 -4.93 -4.82
C ASP A 267 10.19 -5.13 -3.32
N TYR A 268 10.77 -6.27 -2.98
CA TYR A 268 11.03 -6.64 -1.58
C TYR A 268 12.03 -5.71 -0.89
N GLY A 269 13.00 -5.16 -1.61
CA GLY A 269 14.01 -4.27 -1.02
C GLY A 269 13.38 -2.99 -0.47
N ARG A 270 12.57 -2.32 -1.29
CA ARG A 270 11.85 -1.11 -0.90
C ARG A 270 10.73 -1.41 0.09
N THR A 271 10.00 -2.52 -0.11
CA THR A 271 8.93 -2.95 0.80
C THR A 271 9.45 -3.14 2.21
N ILE A 272 10.54 -3.89 2.43
CA ILE A 272 11.11 -4.12 3.77
C ILE A 272 11.51 -2.79 4.44
N THR A 273 12.09 -1.87 3.68
CA THR A 273 12.47 -0.55 4.20
C THR A 273 11.25 0.25 4.64
N ALA A 274 10.19 0.26 3.85
CA ALA A 274 8.96 1.00 4.13
C ALA A 274 8.18 0.39 5.31
N VAL A 275 7.99 -0.94 5.34
CA VAL A 275 7.20 -1.59 6.40
C VAL A 275 7.81 -1.42 7.78
N ASN A 276 9.13 -1.29 7.88
CA ASN A 276 9.81 -1.03 9.14
C ASN A 276 9.42 0.33 9.77
N LYS A 277 9.01 1.30 8.97
CA LYS A 277 8.50 2.61 9.45
C LYS A 277 7.07 2.55 10.00
N LEU A 278 6.34 1.45 9.74
CA LEU A 278 4.94 1.26 10.13
C LEU A 278 4.77 0.30 11.32
N MET A 279 5.87 -0.05 11.99
CA MET A 279 5.84 -1.04 13.08
C MET A 279 5.03 -0.61 14.30
N ASP A 280 4.92 0.69 14.52
CA ASP A 280 4.18 1.25 15.65
C ASP A 280 2.66 1.33 15.42
N TYR A 281 2.19 1.05 14.21
CA TYR A 281 0.77 0.95 13.90
C TYR A 281 0.35 -0.51 14.08
N GLN A 282 -0.42 -0.79 15.13
CA GLN A 282 -0.91 -2.13 15.42
C GLN A 282 -2.33 -2.30 14.90
N LEU A 283 -2.54 -3.32 14.09
CA LEU A 283 -3.83 -3.64 13.51
C LEU A 283 -4.30 -5.03 13.97
N GLU A 284 -5.58 -5.15 14.24
CA GLU A 284 -6.24 -6.39 14.63
C GLU A 284 -7.63 -6.48 14.00
N GLY A 285 -8.02 -7.66 13.58
CA GLY A 285 -9.28 -7.86 12.89
C GLY A 285 -9.32 -9.18 12.14
N PHE A 286 -10.19 -9.28 11.15
CA PHE A 286 -10.27 -10.48 10.33
C PHE A 286 -10.77 -10.20 8.91
N ILE A 287 -10.39 -11.08 7.99
CA ILE A 287 -10.96 -11.16 6.64
C ILE A 287 -11.99 -12.29 6.66
N GLY A 288 -13.25 -11.96 6.45
CA GLY A 288 -14.38 -12.91 6.51
C GLY A 288 -15.11 -13.11 5.18
N GLU A 289 -14.65 -12.48 4.10
CA GLU A 289 -15.24 -12.56 2.78
C GLU A 289 -14.16 -12.81 1.73
N ILE A 290 -14.51 -13.56 0.67
CA ILE A 290 -13.61 -13.71 -0.48
C ILE A 290 -13.67 -12.45 -1.31
N GLY A 291 -12.52 -11.84 -1.51
CA GLY A 291 -12.40 -10.65 -2.32
C GLY A 291 -11.02 -10.53 -2.97
N ASP A 292 -10.83 -9.50 -3.75
CA ASP A 292 -9.50 -9.13 -4.21
C ASP A 292 -8.69 -8.60 -3.03
N ILE A 293 -7.55 -9.24 -2.76
CA ILE A 293 -6.70 -8.87 -1.62
C ILE A 293 -6.16 -7.45 -1.72
N MET A 294 -5.96 -6.93 -2.93
CA MET A 294 -5.51 -5.56 -3.14
C MET A 294 -6.60 -4.55 -2.83
N THR A 295 -7.86 -4.85 -3.16
CA THR A 295 -9.01 -4.03 -2.78
C THR A 295 -9.14 -3.97 -1.26
N TRP A 296 -9.08 -5.12 -0.59
CA TRP A 296 -9.08 -5.17 0.87
C TRP A 296 -7.93 -4.37 1.49
N LEU A 297 -6.71 -4.55 0.96
CA LEU A 297 -5.53 -3.82 1.43
C LEU A 297 -5.73 -2.30 1.30
N LYS A 298 -6.25 -1.84 0.16
CA LYS A 298 -6.49 -0.42 -0.10
C LYS A 298 -7.55 0.18 0.83
N GLU A 299 -8.68 -0.49 0.96
CA GLU A 299 -9.85 0.03 1.67
C GLU A 299 -9.71 -0.07 3.18
N GLU A 300 -9.18 -1.19 3.70
CA GLU A 300 -9.17 -1.47 5.13
C GLU A 300 -7.84 -1.09 5.83
N VAL A 301 -6.73 -1.13 5.11
CA VAL A 301 -5.40 -0.90 5.70
C VAL A 301 -4.82 0.43 5.26
N LEU A 302 -4.65 0.66 3.95
CA LEU A 302 -3.94 1.84 3.46
C LEU A 302 -4.73 3.13 3.64
N ALA A 303 -6.05 3.09 3.58
CA ALA A 303 -6.91 4.27 3.68
C ALA A 303 -6.71 5.07 4.98
N LEU A 304 -6.19 4.42 6.04
CA LEU A 304 -5.99 5.03 7.36
C LEU A 304 -4.53 5.33 7.69
N LEU A 305 -3.58 4.79 6.93
CA LEU A 305 -2.16 4.86 7.23
C LEU A 305 -1.43 5.92 6.40
N PRO A 306 -0.30 6.44 6.90
CA PRO A 306 0.55 7.36 6.15
C PRO A 306 1.33 6.63 5.05
N VAL A 307 0.64 5.94 4.16
CA VAL A 307 1.29 5.12 3.14
C VAL A 307 0.53 5.18 1.83
N SER A 308 1.25 5.24 0.73
CA SER A 308 0.74 5.04 -0.62
C SER A 308 1.47 3.87 -1.28
N LEU A 309 0.82 3.22 -2.22
CA LEU A 309 1.49 2.23 -3.05
C LEU A 309 2.09 2.92 -4.27
N MET A 310 3.23 2.43 -4.67
CA MET A 310 3.92 2.84 -5.88
C MET A 310 4.36 1.62 -6.67
N ALA A 311 4.39 1.75 -7.96
CA ALA A 311 4.87 0.73 -8.85
C ALA A 311 6.17 1.20 -9.52
N GLY A 312 7.21 0.38 -9.46
CA GLY A 312 8.49 0.61 -10.12
C GLY A 312 8.82 -0.52 -11.09
N ALA A 313 9.98 -0.44 -11.71
CA ALA A 313 10.44 -1.48 -12.63
C ALA A 313 10.57 -2.86 -11.98
N ASP A 314 10.92 -2.90 -10.69
CA ASP A 314 11.14 -4.13 -9.91
C ASP A 314 9.87 -4.65 -9.21
N GLY A 315 8.74 -3.95 -9.37
CA GLY A 315 7.46 -4.32 -8.78
C GLY A 315 6.81 -3.22 -7.96
N ILE A 316 5.72 -3.59 -7.27
CA ILE A 316 4.98 -2.71 -6.37
C ILE A 316 5.66 -2.63 -5.00
N TYR A 317 5.61 -1.46 -4.38
CA TYR A 317 6.13 -1.22 -3.04
C TYR A 317 5.37 -0.11 -2.34
N PRO A 318 5.29 -0.13 -0.99
CA PRO A 318 4.72 0.96 -0.20
C PRO A 318 5.73 2.10 -0.05
N VAL A 319 5.24 3.34 -0.07
CA VAL A 319 5.98 4.55 0.29
C VAL A 319 5.31 5.18 1.50
N VAL A 320 6.06 5.37 2.56
CA VAL A 320 5.56 5.92 3.82
C VAL A 320 5.76 7.43 3.84
N TRP A 321 4.68 8.17 4.08
CA TRP A 321 4.65 9.62 4.24
C TRP A 321 5.16 10.02 5.64
N ASP A 322 6.45 9.87 5.85
CA ASP A 322 7.09 10.21 7.12
C ASP A 322 7.64 11.64 7.06
N HIS A 323 6.85 12.59 7.50
CA HIS A 323 7.25 13.99 7.58
C HIS A 323 8.43 14.26 8.51
N ASN A 324 8.78 13.32 9.37
CA ASN A 324 9.89 13.43 10.31
C ASN A 324 11.14 12.66 9.86
N ALA A 325 11.08 11.98 8.71
CA ALA A 325 12.25 11.27 8.18
C ALA A 325 13.44 12.25 7.98
N ALA A 326 14.65 11.75 8.16
CA ALA A 326 15.85 12.55 7.88
C ALA A 326 15.90 12.97 6.41
N SER A 327 16.38 14.18 6.15
CA SER A 327 16.67 14.64 4.81
C SER A 327 17.78 13.78 4.18
N VAL A 328 17.56 13.35 2.93
CA VAL A 328 18.54 12.56 2.19
C VAL A 328 19.60 13.45 1.51
N THR A 329 19.27 14.72 1.29
CA THR A 329 20.19 15.71 0.71
C THR A 329 19.72 17.14 0.94
N GLU A 330 20.64 18.09 0.84
CA GLU A 330 20.37 19.53 0.79
C GLU A 330 20.51 20.00 -0.65
N LEU A 331 19.55 20.78 -1.15
CA LEU A 331 19.57 21.36 -2.48
C LEU A 331 19.40 22.88 -2.43
N ARG A 332 20.06 23.59 -3.36
CA ARG A 332 19.99 25.05 -3.46
C ARG A 332 19.50 25.48 -4.84
N ALA A 333 18.43 26.25 -4.85
CA ALA A 333 17.93 26.84 -6.08
C ALA A 333 18.92 27.89 -6.63
N GLY A 334 19.18 27.83 -7.93
CA GLY A 334 20.15 28.66 -8.63
C GLY A 334 21.60 28.12 -8.56
N GLY A 335 21.83 26.98 -7.90
CA GLY A 335 23.10 26.26 -7.89
C GLY A 335 22.90 24.81 -8.33
N ASP A 336 22.25 24.02 -7.49
CA ASP A 336 22.04 22.59 -7.74
C ASP A 336 20.82 22.32 -8.62
N ILE A 337 19.78 23.14 -8.47
CA ILE A 337 18.52 23.01 -9.19
C ILE A 337 17.98 24.39 -9.63
N TYR A 338 17.10 24.40 -10.62
CA TYR A 338 16.50 25.63 -11.15
C TYR A 338 15.00 25.56 -11.08
N ARG A 339 14.36 26.60 -10.51
CA ARG A 339 12.90 26.64 -10.37
C ARG A 339 12.20 26.67 -11.72
N ASP A 340 11.18 25.82 -11.90
CA ASP A 340 10.39 25.67 -13.11
C ASP A 340 8.92 26.00 -12.86
N GLY A 341 8.62 27.14 -12.30
CA GLY A 341 7.26 27.60 -12.10
C GLY A 341 6.97 28.27 -10.76
N PRO A 342 5.74 28.68 -10.54
CA PRO A 342 5.30 29.27 -9.27
C PRO A 342 5.03 28.18 -8.24
N VAL A 343 4.99 28.58 -6.97
CA VAL A 343 4.38 27.76 -5.91
C VAL A 343 2.89 27.58 -6.21
N ARG A 344 2.45 26.33 -6.24
CA ARG A 344 1.04 25.98 -6.46
C ARG A 344 0.42 25.57 -5.13
N TYR A 345 -0.86 25.89 -4.97
CA TYR A 345 -1.67 25.41 -3.86
C TYR A 345 -2.65 24.38 -4.42
N GLU A 346 -2.64 23.19 -3.86
CA GLU A 346 -3.57 22.14 -4.22
C GLU A 346 -4.93 22.37 -3.56
N ASP A 347 -5.98 21.90 -4.21
CA ASP A 347 -7.34 21.99 -3.66
C ASP A 347 -7.68 20.77 -2.79
N ASN A 348 -6.75 20.38 -1.90
CA ASN A 348 -7.01 19.33 -0.92
C ASN A 348 -8.03 19.77 0.13
N GLU A 349 -8.83 18.83 0.58
CA GLU A 349 -9.78 19.04 1.67
C GLU A 349 -9.05 19.34 2.99
N ILE A 350 -9.48 20.38 3.69
CA ILE A 350 -8.97 20.71 5.02
C ILE A 350 -9.76 19.92 6.08
N ARG A 351 -9.03 19.22 6.96
CA ARG A 351 -9.59 18.46 8.07
C ARG A 351 -8.82 18.81 9.35
N ASN A 352 -9.49 19.41 10.33
CA ASN A 352 -8.82 19.94 11.53
C ASN A 352 -9.60 19.76 12.82
N GLU A 353 -10.71 19.06 12.78
CA GLU A 353 -11.38 18.47 13.92
C GLU A 353 -11.63 17.01 13.56
N LEU A 354 -10.75 16.15 14.08
CA LEU A 354 -10.65 14.77 13.63
C LEU A 354 -11.22 13.82 14.66
N SER A 355 -11.96 12.82 14.23
CA SER A 355 -12.36 11.71 15.07
C SER A 355 -12.23 10.38 14.32
N ILE A 356 -11.91 9.34 15.06
CA ILE A 356 -11.80 7.97 14.59
C ILE A 356 -12.59 7.06 15.51
N LYS A 357 -13.46 6.24 14.94
CA LYS A 357 -14.13 5.15 15.66
C LYS A 357 -13.29 3.89 15.45
N TRP A 358 -13.02 3.17 16.52
CA TRP A 358 -12.17 1.99 16.52
C TRP A 358 -12.66 0.92 17.49
N GLY A 359 -12.01 -0.26 17.51
CA GLY A 359 -12.43 -1.40 18.30
C GLY A 359 -13.74 -2.00 17.77
N TYR A 360 -13.75 -2.34 16.48
CA TYR A 360 -14.90 -2.97 15.85
C TYR A 360 -15.23 -4.32 16.50
N SER A 361 -16.51 -4.57 16.76
CA SER A 361 -17.03 -5.82 17.28
C SER A 361 -17.92 -6.51 16.25
N ALA A 362 -17.55 -7.67 15.78
CA ALA A 362 -18.39 -8.47 14.88
C ALA A 362 -19.68 -8.95 15.56
N GLN A 363 -19.72 -9.00 16.90
CA GLN A 363 -20.90 -9.39 17.66
C GLN A 363 -22.02 -8.35 17.58
N THR A 364 -21.66 -7.06 17.76
CA THR A 364 -22.61 -5.96 17.76
C THR A 364 -22.69 -5.21 16.45
N THR A 365 -21.72 -5.48 15.53
CA THR A 365 -21.51 -4.72 14.29
C THR A 365 -21.29 -3.22 14.53
N GLU A 366 -20.70 -2.88 15.68
CA GLU A 366 -20.48 -1.51 16.12
C GLU A 366 -19.03 -1.30 16.58
N PHE A 367 -18.62 -0.04 16.60
CA PHE A 367 -17.34 0.39 17.17
C PHE A 367 -17.52 0.68 18.65
N THR A 368 -16.68 0.10 19.48
CA THR A 368 -16.76 0.24 20.96
C THR A 368 -16.09 1.51 21.47
N ASN A 369 -15.18 2.09 20.69
CA ASN A 369 -14.35 3.21 21.09
C ASN A 369 -14.37 4.34 20.07
N ARG A 370 -14.09 5.54 20.56
CA ARG A 370 -13.92 6.74 19.73
C ARG A 370 -12.79 7.59 20.29
N SER A 371 -11.86 7.98 19.43
CA SER A 371 -10.81 8.96 19.76
C SER A 371 -11.05 10.23 18.96
N THR A 372 -10.82 11.39 19.58
CA THR A 372 -10.99 12.69 18.92
C THR A 372 -9.76 13.55 19.12
N LEU A 373 -9.39 14.30 18.10
CA LEU A 373 -8.33 15.28 18.12
C LEU A 373 -8.91 16.64 17.78
N THR A 374 -9.06 17.49 18.78
CA THR A 374 -9.50 18.88 18.64
C THR A 374 -8.37 19.81 19.07
N GLY A 375 -8.45 21.10 18.70
CA GLY A 375 -7.44 22.08 19.11
C GLY A 375 -7.27 22.25 20.62
N ASP A 376 -8.26 21.81 21.41
CA ASP A 376 -8.28 21.99 22.87
C ASP A 376 -7.81 20.73 23.61
N GLN A 377 -7.65 19.59 22.94
CA GLN A 377 -7.27 18.34 23.59
C GLN A 377 -5.76 18.13 23.67
N VAL A 378 -5.33 17.62 24.81
CA VAL A 378 -4.00 17.06 25.00
C VAL A 378 -4.06 15.60 24.55
N VAL A 379 -3.36 15.25 23.49
CA VAL A 379 -3.21 13.86 23.07
C VAL A 379 -2.19 13.22 24.01
N VAL A 380 -2.65 12.32 24.86
CA VAL A 380 -1.79 11.56 25.78
C VAL A 380 -1.50 10.20 25.13
N THR A 381 -0.49 10.17 24.29
CA THR A 381 0.21 8.92 23.95
C THR A 381 1.64 9.05 24.46
N SER A 382 2.33 7.93 24.67
CA SER A 382 3.71 7.92 25.18
C SER A 382 4.66 8.83 24.37
N ASP A 383 4.33 9.08 23.11
CA ASP A 383 5.16 9.82 22.15
C ASP A 383 4.58 11.19 21.77
N LEU A 384 3.34 11.50 22.16
CA LEU A 384 2.61 12.70 21.77
C LEU A 384 1.98 13.35 23.02
N VAL A 385 2.83 13.86 23.91
CA VAL A 385 2.37 14.65 25.04
C VAL A 385 2.34 16.12 24.63
N GLY A 386 1.16 16.65 24.36
CA GLY A 386 1.01 18.07 24.08
C GLY A 386 -0.27 18.41 23.32
N ARG A 387 -0.53 19.72 23.19
CA ARG A 387 -1.59 20.23 22.32
C ARG A 387 -1.21 19.98 20.89
N ASN A 388 -2.16 19.53 20.06
CA ASN A 388 -1.90 19.38 18.65
C ASN A 388 -1.83 20.76 17.97
N ILE A 389 -0.61 21.25 17.76
CA ILE A 389 -0.33 22.56 17.18
C ILE A 389 -0.85 22.71 15.74
N TYR A 390 -0.85 21.63 14.98
CA TYR A 390 -1.39 21.67 13.61
C TYR A 390 -2.89 21.91 13.60
N THR A 391 -3.65 21.23 14.44
CA THR A 391 -5.09 21.42 14.59
C THR A 391 -5.43 22.84 15.05
N ILE A 392 -4.72 23.36 16.05
CA ILE A 392 -4.92 24.74 16.56
C ILE A 392 -4.67 25.76 15.45
N ALA A 393 -3.53 25.69 14.78
CA ALA A 393 -3.14 26.62 13.72
C ALA A 393 -4.08 26.53 12.50
N SER A 394 -4.47 25.33 12.11
CA SER A 394 -5.40 25.10 11.02
C SER A 394 -6.78 25.67 11.33
N ARG A 395 -7.33 25.42 12.51
CA ARG A 395 -8.64 25.99 12.92
C ARG A 395 -8.62 27.51 13.00
N SER A 396 -7.52 28.10 13.45
CA SER A 396 -7.36 29.56 13.43
C SER A 396 -7.43 30.13 12.02
N ARG A 397 -6.87 29.42 11.02
CA ARG A 397 -6.77 29.87 9.63
C ARG A 397 -8.01 29.57 8.79
N TYR A 398 -8.58 28.38 8.94
CA TYR A 398 -9.62 27.86 8.04
C TYR A 398 -10.99 27.65 8.72
N GLY A 399 -11.09 27.99 10.03
CA GLY A 399 -12.25 27.63 10.83
C GLY A 399 -12.31 26.12 11.12
N VAL A 400 -13.36 25.69 11.81
CA VAL A 400 -13.56 24.27 12.14
C VAL A 400 -13.95 23.49 10.89
N ARG A 401 -13.22 22.41 10.61
CA ARG A 401 -13.45 21.45 9.53
C ARG A 401 -13.44 20.05 10.11
N ALA A 402 -14.63 19.58 10.49
CA ALA A 402 -14.80 18.29 11.13
C ALA A 402 -14.69 17.15 10.11
N TYR A 403 -14.02 16.06 10.53
CA TYR A 403 -13.93 14.81 9.78
C TYR A 403 -13.98 13.63 10.74
N GLU A 404 -14.82 12.66 10.45
CA GLU A 404 -14.91 11.42 11.19
C GLU A 404 -14.65 10.24 10.24
N THR A 405 -13.86 9.28 10.70
CA THR A 405 -13.58 8.03 9.99
C THR A 405 -13.80 6.82 10.90
N GLU A 406 -13.97 5.68 10.30
CA GLU A 406 -14.10 4.38 10.95
C GLU A 406 -12.88 3.53 10.61
N ALA A 407 -12.38 2.80 11.60
CA ALA A 407 -11.17 1.98 11.50
C ALA A 407 -11.44 0.59 12.08
N SER A 408 -11.91 -0.31 11.23
CA SER A 408 -12.31 -1.67 11.59
C SER A 408 -11.15 -2.50 12.15
N LEU A 409 -9.94 -2.25 11.66
CA LEU A 409 -8.72 -2.98 12.03
C LEU A 409 -7.92 -2.32 13.17
N VAL A 410 -8.37 -1.20 13.74
CA VAL A 410 -7.67 -0.55 14.86
C VAL A 410 -8.28 -1.02 16.17
N GLY A 411 -7.48 -1.71 16.99
CA GLY A 411 -7.89 -2.24 18.29
C GLY A 411 -7.40 -1.45 19.50
N ASP A 412 -6.43 -0.54 19.32
CA ASP A 412 -5.81 0.18 20.42
C ASP A 412 -5.83 1.71 20.25
N SER A 413 -5.80 2.41 21.39
CA SER A 413 -5.86 3.88 21.41
C SER A 413 -4.58 4.55 20.93
N ALA A 414 -3.42 3.88 21.00
CA ALA A 414 -2.14 4.44 20.57
C ALA A 414 -2.09 4.52 19.05
N THR A 415 -2.48 3.44 18.34
CA THR A 415 -2.63 3.43 16.89
C THR A 415 -3.66 4.45 16.41
N ALA A 416 -4.83 4.53 17.06
CA ALA A 416 -5.83 5.55 16.75
C ALA A 416 -5.28 6.98 16.90
N GLY A 417 -4.51 7.22 17.96
CA GLY A 417 -3.86 8.51 18.21
C GLY A 417 -2.82 8.87 17.17
N ARG A 418 -1.99 7.91 16.72
CA ARG A 418 -1.00 8.12 15.65
C ARG A 418 -1.66 8.46 14.31
N ILE A 419 -2.73 7.74 13.96
CA ILE A 419 -3.52 8.02 12.74
C ILE A 419 -4.05 9.46 12.78
N LEU A 420 -4.66 9.88 13.88
CA LEU A 420 -5.19 11.23 14.03
C LEU A 420 -4.07 12.30 13.99
N ALA A 421 -2.92 12.04 14.59
CA ALA A 421 -1.78 12.94 14.57
C ALA A 421 -1.25 13.13 13.14
N TRP A 422 -1.07 12.04 12.39
CA TRP A 422 -0.68 12.08 10.99
C TRP A 422 -1.72 12.84 10.14
N MET A 423 -3.01 12.54 10.29
CA MET A 423 -4.08 13.23 9.57
C MET A 423 -4.08 14.74 9.84
N SER A 424 -3.83 15.15 11.09
CA SER A 424 -3.81 16.58 11.45
C SER A 424 -2.66 17.34 10.77
N GLN A 425 -1.51 16.71 10.64
CA GLN A 425 -0.36 17.26 9.95
C GLN A 425 -0.58 17.31 8.44
N SER A 426 -1.15 16.24 7.89
CA SER A 426 -1.30 16.06 6.45
C SER A 426 -2.47 16.83 5.86
N TYR A 427 -3.63 16.83 6.54
CA TYR A 427 -4.86 17.47 6.03
C TYR A 427 -5.19 18.80 6.72
N GLY A 428 -4.40 19.19 7.72
CA GLY A 428 -4.63 20.45 8.42
C GLY A 428 -4.41 21.70 7.55
N PHE A 429 -3.66 21.60 6.45
CA PHE A 429 -3.28 22.73 5.62
C PHE A 429 -3.41 22.39 4.14
N LYS A 430 -3.57 23.46 3.33
CA LYS A 430 -3.46 23.33 1.87
C LYS A 430 -2.06 22.86 1.50
N HIS A 431 -1.98 21.82 0.69
CA HIS A 431 -0.73 21.36 0.15
C HIS A 431 -0.13 22.42 -0.78
N ARG A 432 1.18 22.58 -0.70
CA ARG A 432 1.93 23.52 -1.54
C ARG A 432 3.00 22.76 -2.27
N THR A 433 2.99 22.87 -3.58
CA THR A 433 3.99 22.23 -4.43
C THR A 433 4.79 23.27 -5.20
N VAL A 434 6.00 22.93 -5.54
CA VAL A 434 6.87 23.73 -6.39
C VAL A 434 7.71 22.82 -7.27
N SER A 435 7.82 23.16 -8.54
CA SER A 435 8.54 22.37 -9.52
C SER A 435 9.91 22.97 -9.79
N TYR A 436 10.93 22.09 -9.91
CA TYR A 436 12.29 22.44 -10.24
C TYR A 436 12.82 21.56 -11.38
N ARG A 437 13.78 22.09 -12.14
CA ARG A 437 14.63 21.30 -13.02
C ARG A 437 15.93 20.99 -12.30
N ALA A 438 16.38 19.79 -12.41
CA ALA A 438 17.59 19.32 -11.78
C ALA A 438 18.45 18.55 -12.78
N PRO A 439 19.78 18.53 -12.60
CA PRO A 439 20.65 17.67 -13.38
C PRO A 439 20.27 16.19 -13.22
N ILE A 440 20.54 15.39 -14.25
CA ILE A 440 20.17 13.97 -14.28
C ILE A 440 20.90 13.12 -13.21
N ASP A 441 22.01 13.63 -12.67
CA ASP A 441 22.75 12.99 -11.58
C ASP A 441 21.99 12.98 -10.25
N LEU A 442 20.94 13.80 -10.10
CA LEU A 442 20.00 13.71 -8.98
C LEU A 442 18.88 12.66 -9.20
N GLY A 443 18.94 11.92 -10.29
CA GLY A 443 17.99 10.84 -10.58
C GLY A 443 18.03 9.63 -9.65
N TRP A 444 18.90 9.62 -8.64
CA TRP A 444 18.86 8.64 -7.55
C TRP A 444 17.76 8.92 -6.53
N LEU A 445 17.23 10.16 -6.50
CA LEU A 445 16.08 10.51 -5.67
C LEU A 445 14.87 9.63 -6.06
N ALA A 446 14.00 9.40 -5.07
CA ALA A 446 12.77 8.67 -5.28
C ALA A 446 11.57 9.45 -4.68
N PRO A 447 10.37 9.28 -5.23
CA PRO A 447 9.16 9.79 -4.59
C PRO A 447 9.06 9.31 -3.14
N GLY A 448 8.71 10.22 -2.22
CA GLY A 448 8.71 10.00 -0.78
C GLY A 448 10.01 10.38 -0.06
N ASP A 449 11.10 10.67 -0.78
CA ASP A 449 12.33 11.17 -0.17
C ASP A 449 12.13 12.60 0.36
N ILE A 450 12.73 12.86 1.52
CA ILE A 450 12.75 14.19 2.14
C ILE A 450 14.07 14.88 1.76
N ILE A 451 13.98 16.11 1.30
CA ILE A 451 15.11 16.96 1.01
C ILE A 451 15.00 18.29 1.77
N ASP A 452 16.13 18.92 2.07
CA ASP A 452 16.17 20.28 2.59
C ASP A 452 16.46 21.24 1.44
N LEU A 453 15.52 22.18 1.19
CA LEU A 453 15.61 23.11 0.07
C LEU A 453 15.88 24.53 0.54
N THR A 454 16.88 25.16 -0.02
CA THR A 454 17.12 26.59 0.11
C THR A 454 16.82 27.30 -1.22
N ASP A 455 15.79 28.15 -1.20
CA ASP A 455 15.41 29.04 -2.33
C ASP A 455 15.21 30.46 -1.82
N SER A 456 16.19 31.31 -2.04
CA SER A 456 16.14 32.72 -1.60
C SER A 456 15.02 33.51 -2.26
N SER A 457 14.60 33.12 -3.48
CA SER A 457 13.52 33.82 -4.20
C SER A 457 12.14 33.54 -3.60
N LEU A 458 11.99 32.45 -2.83
CA LEU A 458 10.80 32.10 -2.07
C LEU A 458 10.96 32.34 -0.57
N SER A 459 12.08 32.93 -0.14
CA SER A 459 12.45 33.10 1.29
C SER A 459 12.49 31.79 2.05
N MET A 460 12.86 30.71 1.40
CA MET A 460 13.04 29.37 1.99
C MET A 460 14.49 29.16 2.36
N THR A 461 14.75 28.70 3.57
CA THR A 461 16.08 28.33 4.07
C THR A 461 15.97 26.96 4.73
N GLU A 462 16.63 25.95 4.17
CA GLU A 462 16.57 24.57 4.67
C GLU A 462 15.13 24.09 4.89
N GLN A 463 14.24 24.50 3.98
CA GLN A 463 12.84 24.12 4.04
C GLN A 463 12.69 22.65 3.68
N ARG A 464 12.06 21.88 4.53
CA ARG A 464 11.80 20.47 4.27
C ARG A 464 10.78 20.30 3.17
N MET A 465 11.12 19.51 2.19
CA MET A 465 10.30 19.20 1.03
C MET A 465 10.28 17.68 0.84
N MET A 466 9.16 17.15 0.38
CA MET A 466 9.05 15.76 -0.05
C MET A 466 9.03 15.69 -1.57
N VAL A 467 9.84 14.81 -2.13
CA VAL A 467 9.79 14.52 -3.57
C VAL A 467 8.48 13.81 -3.86
N ARG A 468 7.62 14.43 -4.67
CA ARG A 468 6.34 13.88 -5.07
C ARG A 468 6.39 13.22 -6.44
N GLU A 469 7.06 13.89 -7.38
CA GLU A 469 7.16 13.44 -8.75
C GLU A 469 8.54 13.67 -9.30
N ILE A 470 9.02 12.75 -10.11
CA ILE A 470 10.23 12.88 -10.90
C ILE A 470 9.85 12.65 -12.36
N GLN A 471 9.98 13.70 -13.17
CA GLN A 471 9.80 13.65 -14.62
C GLN A 471 11.16 13.50 -15.28
N TRP A 472 11.32 12.47 -16.06
CA TRP A 472 12.61 12.16 -16.69
C TRP A 472 12.70 12.78 -18.08
N GLY A 473 13.78 13.51 -18.32
CA GLY A 473 14.17 14.03 -19.62
C GLY A 473 15.54 13.52 -20.03
N ASP A 474 15.99 13.91 -21.21
CA ASP A 474 17.27 13.41 -21.77
C ASP A 474 18.50 13.86 -21.00
N THR A 475 18.52 15.07 -20.46
CA THR A 475 19.67 15.69 -19.78
C THR A 475 19.34 16.23 -18.41
N GLU A 476 18.08 16.44 -18.13
CA GLU A 476 17.55 17.04 -16.90
C GLU A 476 16.38 16.22 -16.40
N ILE A 477 16.12 16.31 -15.10
CA ILE A 477 14.91 15.80 -14.48
C ILE A 477 14.06 16.96 -13.97
N GLY A 478 12.74 16.82 -14.09
CA GLY A 478 11.77 17.67 -13.40
C GLY A 478 11.51 17.07 -12.00
N LEU A 479 11.60 17.89 -10.97
CA LEU A 479 11.26 17.53 -9.60
C LEU A 479 10.02 18.32 -9.18
N ASP A 480 8.92 17.63 -8.83
CA ASP A 480 7.80 18.26 -8.15
C ASP A 480 7.90 17.98 -6.66
N LEU A 481 8.04 19.05 -5.88
CA LEU A 481 8.32 18.99 -4.46
C LEU A 481 7.11 19.45 -3.65
N LEU A 482 6.67 18.61 -2.71
CA LEU A 482 5.63 18.94 -1.75
C LEU A 482 6.26 19.57 -0.51
N LEU A 483 5.82 20.77 -0.16
CA LEU A 483 6.27 21.45 1.04
C LEU A 483 5.67 20.80 2.28
N ILE A 484 6.51 20.31 3.16
CA ILE A 484 6.11 19.80 4.46
C ILE A 484 5.85 20.99 5.38
N PRO A 485 4.65 21.11 5.97
CA PRO A 485 4.38 22.18 6.93
C PRO A 485 5.31 22.07 8.11
N ASP A 486 6.12 23.11 8.34
CA ASP A 486 6.81 23.23 9.62
C ASP A 486 5.79 23.31 10.75
N ALA A 487 6.17 22.80 11.91
CA ALA A 487 5.39 23.07 13.12
C ALA A 487 5.20 24.59 13.21
N PRO A 488 3.96 25.09 13.23
CA PRO A 488 3.67 26.51 13.07
C PRO A 488 4.16 27.30 14.29
N ARG A 489 5.48 27.51 14.37
CA ARG A 489 6.12 28.30 15.42
C ARG A 489 5.66 29.75 15.38
N ASP A 490 5.35 30.26 14.19
CA ASP A 490 5.03 31.66 13.96
C ASP A 490 3.53 32.00 13.97
N MET A 491 2.64 30.98 14.01
CA MET A 491 1.20 31.20 13.98
C MET A 491 0.53 31.23 15.38
N ILE A 492 1.29 30.97 16.43
CA ILE A 492 0.79 31.02 17.83
C ILE A 492 0.89 32.46 18.39
N THR A 493 1.54 33.36 17.69
CA THR A 493 1.82 34.75 18.09
C THR A 493 0.94 35.80 17.41
N LEU A 494 -0.17 35.40 16.78
CA LEU A 494 -1.19 36.35 16.27
C LEU A 494 -2.44 36.34 17.11
#